data_86edf83e9efc109749c9706f55e2833b
#
_entry.id   86edf83e9efc109749c9706f55e2833b
#
_cell.length_a   1.000
_cell.length_b   1.000
_cell.length_c   1.000
_cell.angle_alpha   90.00
_cell.angle_beta   90.00
_cell.angle_gamma   90.00
#
_symmetry.space_group_name_H-M   'P 1'
#
loop_
_entity.id
_entity.type
_entity.pdbx_description
1 polymer ?
#
loop_
_entity_poly.entity_id
_entity_poly.type
_entity_poly.pdbx_seq_one_letter_code
_entity_poly.pdbx_strand_id
1 'polypeptide(L)'
;MAKILRNIDQIIDTQGNELSVANPVEVPQQLESFRNRFINGNMQVHQRGNGTATAGTFTYATDRWYVYCVGEGCSYSQVDTPTGKALEVIPDSGTTNQIIAQKIENVNCLELGGKTVTISGKVYIDDVTGVTFNTNIYSASSTNANLSTVPISV
;
A
#
# COMPACT_ATOMS: atom_id res chain seq x y z
N MET A 1 30.63 -25.71 12.45
CA MET A 1 29.82 -25.58 11.23
C MET A 1 28.34 -25.59 11.65
N ALA A 2 27.64 -24.48 11.56
CA ALA A 2 26.24 -24.42 11.98
C ALA A 2 25.36 -25.13 10.93
N LYS A 3 24.60 -26.11 11.34
CA LYS A 3 23.65 -26.84 10.50
C LYS A 3 22.27 -26.18 10.65
N ILE A 4 21.75 -25.61 9.59
CA ILE A 4 20.38 -25.07 9.56
C ILE A 4 19.44 -26.25 9.36
N LEU A 5 18.63 -26.57 10.35
CA LEU A 5 17.62 -27.60 10.32
C LEU A 5 16.28 -26.95 9.96
N ARG A 6 15.64 -27.40 8.88
CA ARG A 6 14.31 -26.96 8.45
C ARG A 6 13.34 -28.14 8.56
N ASN A 7 12.15 -27.88 9.11
CA ASN A 7 11.07 -28.86 9.26
C ASN A 7 11.50 -30.10 10.07
N ILE A 8 11.81 -29.91 11.35
CA ILE A 8 12.09 -31.01 12.25
C ILE A 8 10.91 -31.14 13.19
N ASP A 9 10.21 -32.24 13.08
CA ASP A 9 9.12 -32.59 14.01
C ASP A 9 9.68 -33.10 15.35
N GLN A 10 10.95 -33.48 15.39
CA GLN A 10 11.59 -34.09 16.54
C GLN A 10 13.12 -33.91 16.50
N ILE A 11 13.71 -33.48 17.61
CA ILE A 11 15.17 -33.48 17.81
C ILE A 11 15.48 -34.57 18.82
N ILE A 12 16.30 -35.54 18.46
CA ILE A 12 16.77 -36.60 19.35
C ILE A 12 18.28 -36.46 19.61
N ASP A 13 18.71 -36.80 20.82
CA ASP A 13 20.13 -36.89 21.18
C ASP A 13 20.81 -38.12 20.54
N THR A 14 22.10 -38.26 20.77
CA THR A 14 22.88 -39.40 20.26
C THR A 14 22.49 -40.76 20.89
N GLN A 15 21.66 -40.76 21.94
CA GLN A 15 21.15 -41.91 22.66
C GLN A 15 19.70 -42.23 22.32
N GLY A 16 19.09 -41.42 21.40
CA GLY A 16 17.73 -41.64 20.94
C GLY A 16 16.63 -40.99 21.81
N ASN A 17 17.00 -40.16 22.77
CA ASN A 17 16.03 -39.43 23.59
C ASN A 17 15.55 -38.18 22.88
N GLU A 18 14.26 -37.88 22.99
CA GLU A 18 13.72 -36.59 22.52
C GLU A 18 14.30 -35.43 23.30
N LEU A 19 14.96 -34.52 22.59
CA LEU A 19 15.28 -33.21 23.12
C LEU A 19 14.05 -32.33 22.99
N SER A 20 13.27 -32.28 24.06
CA SER A 20 12.24 -31.26 24.17
C SER A 20 12.87 -29.88 24.14
N VAL A 21 12.72 -29.15 23.05
CA VAL A 21 12.97 -27.72 23.07
C VAL A 21 11.81 -27.12 23.88
N ALA A 22 12.05 -27.01 25.19
CA ALA A 22 11.14 -26.27 26.04
C ALA A 22 11.13 -24.82 25.55
N ASN A 23 10.03 -24.40 24.99
CA ASN A 23 9.73 -23.20 24.26
C ASN A 23 10.29 -23.21 22.81
N PRO A 24 9.45 -23.51 21.80
CA PRO A 24 9.68 -22.90 20.50
C PRO A 24 9.80 -21.40 20.76
N VAL A 25 10.93 -20.82 20.34
CA VAL A 25 11.05 -19.36 20.31
C VAL A 25 9.92 -18.94 19.38
N GLU A 26 8.78 -18.59 19.93
CA GLU A 26 7.76 -17.88 19.20
C GLU A 26 8.44 -16.59 18.80
N VAL A 27 8.90 -16.54 17.56
CA VAL A 27 9.31 -15.27 16.97
C VAL A 27 8.07 -14.37 17.12
N PRO A 28 8.15 -13.32 17.95
CA PRO A 28 6.97 -12.52 18.21
C PRO A 28 6.39 -12.11 16.87
N GLN A 29 5.15 -12.43 16.59
CA GLN A 29 4.42 -12.00 15.38
C GLN A 29 4.41 -10.47 15.24
N GLN A 30 4.88 -9.76 16.25
CA GLN A 30 5.05 -8.32 16.29
C GLN A 30 6.06 -7.76 15.27
N LEU A 31 7.04 -8.54 14.81
CA LEU A 31 7.97 -8.07 13.78
C LEU A 31 7.33 -7.91 12.40
N GLU A 32 6.19 -8.53 12.16
CA GLU A 32 5.46 -8.38 10.90
C GLU A 32 4.48 -7.20 10.93
N SER A 33 4.11 -6.71 12.12
CA SER A 33 3.07 -5.69 12.29
C SER A 33 3.47 -4.28 11.83
N PHE A 34 4.78 -4.01 11.67
CA PHE A 34 5.28 -2.70 11.22
C PHE A 34 5.72 -2.67 9.76
N ARG A 35 5.40 -3.69 8.98
CA ARG A 35 5.82 -3.75 7.58
C ARG A 35 4.98 -2.79 6.73
N ASN A 36 5.66 -1.81 6.14
CA ASN A 36 5.02 -0.96 5.14
C ASN A 36 4.65 -1.79 3.89
N ARG A 37 3.38 -1.76 3.52
CA ARG A 37 2.84 -2.47 2.35
C ARG A 37 2.79 -1.58 1.10
N PHE A 38 2.91 -0.26 1.27
CA PHE A 38 2.99 0.64 0.13
C PHE A 38 4.36 0.56 -0.52
N ILE A 39 4.35 0.35 -1.82
CA ILE A 39 5.56 0.36 -2.66
C ILE A 39 5.72 1.77 -3.20
N ASN A 40 6.94 2.31 -3.16
CA ASN A 40 7.22 3.68 -3.59
C ASN A 40 6.33 4.73 -2.88
N GLY A 41 6.06 4.54 -1.59
CA GLY A 41 5.21 5.46 -0.81
C GLY A 41 5.81 6.85 -0.63
N ASN A 42 7.10 7.00 -0.84
CA ASN A 42 7.82 8.27 -0.83
C ASN A 42 7.99 8.89 -2.22
N MET A 43 7.34 8.36 -3.24
CA MET A 43 7.30 8.85 -4.63
C MET A 43 8.69 9.01 -5.30
N GLN A 44 9.71 8.30 -4.82
CA GLN A 44 11.10 8.44 -5.33
C GLN A 44 11.28 7.89 -6.74
N VAL A 45 10.58 6.82 -7.08
CA VAL A 45 10.69 6.18 -8.39
C VAL A 45 9.62 6.74 -9.32
N HIS A 46 10.06 7.40 -10.40
CA HIS A 46 9.20 8.08 -11.36
C HIS A 46 9.73 7.89 -12.79
N GLN A 47 9.75 6.64 -13.25
CA GLN A 47 10.34 6.26 -14.54
C GLN A 47 9.51 6.71 -15.74
N ARG A 48 8.21 6.94 -15.57
CA ARG A 48 7.29 7.30 -16.65
C ARG A 48 7.30 8.78 -16.99
N GLY A 49 7.89 9.61 -16.12
CA GLY A 49 7.88 11.06 -16.28
C GLY A 49 6.51 11.68 -15.98
N ASN A 50 6.46 12.99 -16.06
CA ASN A 50 5.24 13.78 -15.88
C ASN A 50 4.28 13.56 -17.06
N GLY A 51 2.99 13.71 -16.85
CA GLY A 51 2.01 13.47 -17.89
C GLY A 51 0.60 13.94 -17.53
N THR A 52 -0.35 13.44 -18.31
CA THR A 52 -1.78 13.72 -18.12
C THR A 52 -2.57 12.42 -17.99
N ALA A 53 -3.63 12.46 -17.21
CA ALA A 53 -4.61 11.38 -17.09
C ALA A 53 -5.93 11.82 -17.71
N THR A 54 -6.44 11.01 -18.62
CA THR A 54 -7.74 11.22 -19.23
C THR A 54 -8.85 10.84 -18.24
N ALA A 55 -9.92 11.60 -18.21
CA ALA A 55 -11.09 11.30 -17.40
C ALA A 55 -11.61 9.88 -17.63
N GLY A 56 -12.02 9.22 -16.57
CA GLY A 56 -12.56 7.86 -16.62
C GLY A 56 -11.51 6.75 -16.80
N THR A 57 -10.22 7.08 -16.84
CA THR A 57 -9.15 6.09 -17.06
C THR A 57 -8.13 6.09 -15.92
N PHE A 58 -7.80 4.90 -15.40
CA PHE A 58 -6.69 4.75 -14.48
C PHE A 58 -5.37 4.86 -15.22
N THR A 59 -4.62 5.90 -14.92
CA THR A 59 -3.31 6.20 -15.53
C THR A 59 -2.21 6.02 -14.50
N TYR A 60 -1.16 5.28 -14.84
CA TYR A 60 0.04 5.21 -14.00
C TYR A 60 0.74 6.57 -14.00
N ALA A 61 0.94 7.12 -12.81
CA ALA A 61 1.69 8.36 -12.59
C ALA A 61 3.12 8.05 -12.12
N THR A 62 3.42 8.14 -10.83
CA THR A 62 4.67 7.57 -10.28
C THR A 62 4.58 6.05 -10.25
N ASP A 63 5.73 5.37 -10.18
CA ASP A 63 5.75 3.91 -10.20
C ASP A 63 4.92 3.33 -9.08
N ARG A 64 4.02 2.39 -9.44
CA ARG A 64 3.05 1.70 -8.58
C ARG A 64 1.83 2.52 -8.18
N TRP A 65 1.76 3.82 -8.51
CA TRP A 65 0.65 4.68 -8.19
C TRP A 65 -0.15 5.06 -9.44
N TYR A 66 -1.45 5.11 -9.28
CA TYR A 66 -2.41 5.49 -10.32
C TYR A 66 -3.07 6.80 -9.97
N VAL A 67 -3.40 7.54 -11.00
CA VAL A 67 -4.31 8.69 -10.95
C VAL A 67 -5.54 8.36 -11.77
N TYR A 68 -6.70 8.74 -11.26
CA TYR A 68 -7.98 8.64 -11.95
C TYR A 68 -8.77 9.91 -11.70
N CYS A 69 -9.34 10.48 -12.76
CA CYS A 69 -10.11 11.71 -12.71
C CYS A 69 -11.52 11.50 -13.24
N VAL A 70 -12.49 12.24 -12.69
CA VAL A 70 -13.91 12.22 -13.06
C VAL A 70 -14.32 13.61 -13.52
N GLY A 71 -15.10 13.70 -14.57
CA GLY A 71 -15.46 14.94 -15.26
C GLY A 71 -14.45 15.20 -16.36
N GLU A 72 -13.43 15.98 -16.08
CA GLU A 72 -12.29 16.23 -16.98
C GLU A 72 -11.04 15.49 -16.50
N GLY A 73 -9.93 15.66 -17.23
CA GLY A 73 -8.64 15.07 -16.93
C GLY A 73 -7.89 15.77 -15.80
N CYS A 74 -6.63 15.39 -15.65
CA CYS A 74 -5.69 16.07 -14.78
C CYS A 74 -4.27 15.89 -15.29
N SER A 75 -3.37 16.79 -14.93
CA SER A 75 -1.94 16.58 -15.08
C SER A 75 -1.35 16.01 -13.79
N TYR A 76 -0.24 15.29 -13.93
CA TYR A 76 0.50 14.78 -12.79
C TYR A 76 2.00 14.95 -12.97
N SER A 77 2.68 15.21 -11.86
CA SER A 77 4.13 15.38 -11.84
C SER A 77 4.74 14.87 -10.53
N GLN A 78 6.04 14.57 -10.56
CA GLN A 78 6.81 14.39 -9.35
C GLN A 78 7.40 15.74 -8.97
N VAL A 79 7.20 16.14 -7.72
CA VAL A 79 7.71 17.42 -7.20
C VAL A 79 8.60 17.21 -5.96
N ASP A 80 9.49 18.16 -5.75
CA ASP A 80 10.31 18.20 -4.55
C ASP A 80 9.53 18.83 -3.40
N THR A 81 9.70 18.26 -2.22
CA THR A 81 9.15 18.78 -0.97
C THR A 81 10.27 18.87 0.08
N PRO A 82 10.11 19.65 1.15
CA PRO A 82 11.10 19.72 2.22
C PRO A 82 11.46 18.35 2.86
N THR A 83 10.59 17.35 2.69
CA THR A 83 10.76 16.01 3.28
C THR A 83 11.02 14.91 2.25
N GLY A 84 11.25 15.25 0.98
CA GLY A 84 11.51 14.29 -0.11
C GLY A 84 10.69 14.59 -1.36
N LYS A 85 10.24 13.54 -2.04
CA LYS A 85 9.44 13.67 -3.26
C LYS A 85 7.95 13.49 -2.96
N ALA A 86 7.09 14.12 -3.78
CA ALA A 86 5.64 13.92 -3.75
C ALA A 86 5.09 13.75 -5.17
N LEU A 87 3.94 13.13 -5.27
CA LEU A 87 3.10 13.14 -6.47
C LEU A 87 2.17 14.34 -6.39
N GLU A 88 2.32 15.26 -7.30
CA GLU A 88 1.41 16.38 -7.51
C GLU A 88 0.38 15.99 -8.57
N VAL A 89 -0.88 16.31 -8.34
CA VAL A 89 -1.97 16.10 -9.30
C VAL A 89 -2.77 17.40 -9.39
N ILE A 90 -2.81 17.98 -10.60
CA ILE A 90 -3.50 19.23 -10.85
C ILE A 90 -4.72 18.94 -11.73
N PRO A 91 -5.95 19.22 -11.24
CA PRO A 91 -7.16 18.97 -12.02
C PRO A 91 -7.28 19.94 -13.19
N ASP A 92 -7.84 19.46 -14.29
CA ASP A 92 -8.32 20.32 -15.35
C ASP A 92 -9.65 21.00 -14.94
N SER A 93 -9.99 22.11 -15.58
CA SER A 93 -11.24 22.81 -15.30
C SER A 93 -12.43 21.91 -15.65
N GLY A 94 -13.25 21.58 -14.65
CA GLY A 94 -14.37 20.65 -14.78
C GLY A 94 -14.12 19.26 -14.18
N THR A 95 -12.91 19.01 -13.66
CA THR A 95 -12.66 17.80 -12.87
C THR A 95 -13.42 17.87 -11.55
N THR A 96 -14.28 16.88 -11.30
CA THR A 96 -15.15 16.86 -10.11
C THR A 96 -14.62 15.95 -9.01
N ASN A 97 -13.77 14.99 -9.35
CA ASN A 97 -13.14 14.07 -8.39
C ASN A 97 -11.78 13.61 -8.90
N GLN A 98 -10.85 13.44 -7.97
CA GLN A 98 -9.53 12.87 -8.22
C GLN A 98 -9.26 11.73 -7.25
N ILE A 99 -8.69 10.66 -7.75
CA ILE A 99 -8.31 9.49 -6.97
C ILE A 99 -6.82 9.22 -7.21
N ILE A 100 -6.06 9.15 -6.13
CA ILE A 100 -4.69 8.64 -6.13
C ILE A 100 -4.75 7.27 -5.45
N ALA A 101 -4.35 6.24 -6.14
CA ALA A 101 -4.52 4.87 -5.67
C ALA A 101 -3.29 4.01 -5.90
N GLN A 102 -3.10 3.03 -5.04
CA GLN A 102 -2.16 1.93 -5.24
C GLN A 102 -2.88 0.60 -5.11
N LYS A 103 -2.62 -0.31 -6.03
CA LYS A 103 -3.03 -1.71 -5.92
C LYS A 103 -1.92 -2.50 -5.24
N ILE A 104 -2.26 -3.13 -4.13
CA ILE A 104 -1.36 -4.02 -3.40
C ILE A 104 -1.74 -5.45 -3.79
N GLU A 105 -0.76 -6.24 -4.23
CA GLU A 105 -0.98 -7.62 -4.66
C GLU A 105 -1.50 -8.48 -3.50
N ASN A 106 -2.36 -9.43 -3.83
CA ASN A 106 -2.98 -10.33 -2.87
C ASN A 106 -1.97 -11.03 -1.96
N VAL A 107 -0.85 -11.49 -2.51
CA VAL A 107 0.23 -12.14 -1.74
C VAL A 107 0.79 -11.24 -0.64
N ASN A 108 0.78 -9.92 -0.84
CA ASN A 108 1.24 -8.93 0.13
C ASN A 108 0.15 -8.53 1.15
N CYS A 109 -1.10 -8.96 0.93
CA CYS A 109 -2.25 -8.66 1.77
C CYS A 109 -2.74 -9.85 2.60
N LEU A 110 -2.30 -11.08 2.30
CA LEU A 110 -2.79 -12.31 2.95
C LEU A 110 -2.68 -12.25 4.48
N GLU A 111 -1.58 -11.71 4.99
CA GLU A 111 -1.32 -11.58 6.42
C GLU A 111 -2.19 -10.52 7.11
N LEU A 112 -2.84 -9.66 6.34
CA LEU A 112 -3.69 -8.57 6.86
C LEU A 112 -5.12 -9.04 7.17
N GLY A 113 -5.48 -10.25 6.75
CA GLY A 113 -6.80 -10.82 6.99
C GLY A 113 -7.12 -10.87 8.49
N GLY A 114 -8.22 -10.22 8.90
CA GLY A 114 -8.63 -10.11 10.29
C GLY A 114 -7.74 -9.26 11.20
N LYS A 115 -6.81 -8.49 10.64
CA LYS A 115 -5.92 -7.61 11.40
C LYS A 115 -6.36 -6.15 11.30
N THR A 116 -6.04 -5.37 12.33
CA THR A 116 -6.14 -3.91 12.27
C THR A 116 -4.94 -3.36 11.54
N VAL A 117 -5.18 -2.52 10.54
CA VAL A 117 -4.14 -1.83 9.77
C VAL A 117 -4.23 -0.33 10.00
N THR A 118 -3.09 0.33 9.96
CA THR A 118 -3.00 1.79 10.00
C THR A 118 -2.50 2.30 8.67
N ILE A 119 -3.19 3.26 8.08
CA ILE A 119 -2.74 4.01 6.91
C ILE A 119 -2.34 5.40 7.37
N SER A 120 -1.17 5.85 6.97
CA SER A 120 -0.69 7.20 7.25
C SER A 120 -0.03 7.78 6.01
N GLY A 121 -0.17 9.08 5.83
CA GLY A 121 0.44 9.82 4.73
C GLY A 121 0.42 11.31 4.99
N LYS A 122 1.10 12.06 4.13
CA LYS A 122 1.02 13.52 4.12
C LYS A 122 0.34 13.94 2.85
N VAL A 123 -0.67 14.78 2.97
CA VAL A 123 -1.40 15.39 1.85
C VAL A 123 -1.31 16.90 2.00
N TYR A 124 -1.04 17.55 0.91
CA TYR A 124 -1.12 19.00 0.79
C TYR A 124 -2.16 19.31 -0.27
N ILE A 125 -3.07 20.23 0.04
CA ILE A 125 -4.12 20.71 -0.87
C ILE A 125 -4.00 22.24 -0.87
N ASP A 126 -3.76 22.81 -2.05
CA ASP A 126 -3.49 24.23 -2.22
C ASP A 126 -4.73 25.08 -1.94
N ASP A 127 -5.89 24.66 -2.46
CA ASP A 127 -7.18 25.28 -2.17
C ASP A 127 -8.15 24.24 -1.58
N VAL A 128 -8.56 24.48 -0.33
CA VAL A 128 -9.48 23.60 0.40
C VAL A 128 -10.94 24.02 0.30
N THR A 129 -11.25 25.10 -0.43
CA THR A 129 -12.62 25.61 -0.57
C THR A 129 -13.49 24.60 -1.32
N GLY A 130 -14.46 24.01 -0.63
CA GLY A 130 -15.36 23.03 -1.21
C GLY A 130 -14.75 21.66 -1.51
N VAL A 131 -13.53 21.40 -1.05
CA VAL A 131 -12.84 20.11 -1.24
C VAL A 131 -13.17 19.16 -0.09
N THR A 132 -13.53 17.94 -0.41
CA THR A 132 -13.66 16.84 0.55
C THR A 132 -12.55 15.81 0.30
N PHE A 133 -11.74 15.53 1.31
CA PHE A 133 -10.70 14.52 1.26
C PHE A 133 -11.18 13.24 1.95
N ASN A 134 -11.10 12.11 1.25
CA ASN A 134 -11.44 10.81 1.78
C ASN A 134 -10.30 9.81 1.54
N THR A 135 -10.00 9.01 2.55
CA THR A 135 -9.11 7.85 2.41
C THR A 135 -9.94 6.57 2.44
N ASN A 136 -9.81 5.74 1.43
CA ASN A 136 -10.58 4.52 1.31
C ASN A 136 -9.67 3.30 1.08
N ILE A 137 -10.04 2.18 1.72
CA ILE A 137 -9.49 0.87 1.40
C ILE A 137 -10.56 0.11 0.62
N TYR A 138 -10.18 -0.43 -0.53
CA TYR A 138 -11.03 -1.27 -1.33
C TYR A 138 -10.51 -2.70 -1.30
N SER A 139 -11.38 -3.67 -1.05
CA SER A 139 -11.07 -5.08 -1.25
C SER A 139 -11.89 -5.62 -2.42
N ALA A 140 -11.22 -6.32 -3.34
CA ALA A 140 -11.90 -7.08 -4.38
C ALA A 140 -12.23 -8.47 -3.82
N SER A 141 -13.50 -8.77 -3.56
CA SER A 141 -13.94 -10.04 -2.97
C SER A 141 -14.18 -11.15 -4.00
N SER A 142 -14.18 -10.83 -5.30
CA SER A 142 -14.36 -11.79 -6.40
C SER A 142 -13.96 -11.20 -7.75
N THR A 143 -13.95 -12.04 -8.79
CA THR A 143 -13.64 -11.67 -10.19
C THR A 143 -14.57 -10.61 -10.80
N ASN A 144 -15.69 -10.31 -10.17
CA ASN A 144 -16.58 -9.20 -10.51
C ASN A 144 -16.67 -8.26 -9.31
N ALA A 145 -15.66 -7.42 -9.20
CA ALA A 145 -15.35 -6.54 -8.11
C ALA A 145 -16.51 -5.62 -7.67
N ASN A 146 -17.30 -6.05 -6.73
CA ASN A 146 -17.92 -5.12 -5.81
C ASN A 146 -16.84 -4.69 -4.81
N LEU A 147 -16.26 -3.52 -5.06
CA LEU A 147 -15.31 -2.90 -4.15
C LEU A 147 -16.08 -2.49 -2.89
N SER A 148 -15.81 -3.15 -1.78
CA SER A 148 -16.31 -2.71 -0.49
C SER A 148 -15.46 -1.53 -0.03
N THR A 149 -16.07 -0.36 0.10
CA THR A 149 -15.43 0.82 0.67
C THR A 149 -15.48 0.74 2.19
N VAL A 150 -14.34 0.82 2.83
CA VAL A 150 -14.26 1.11 4.26
C VAL A 150 -13.90 2.59 4.39
N PRO A 151 -14.85 3.48 4.69
CA PRO A 151 -14.53 4.89 4.91
C PRO A 151 -13.68 5.00 6.18
N ILE A 152 -12.53 5.64 6.05
CA ILE A 152 -11.68 6.00 7.18
C ILE A 152 -11.91 7.49 7.41
N SER A 153 -12.45 7.84 8.58
CA SER A 153 -12.51 9.24 9.01
C SER A 153 -11.10 9.70 9.36
N VAL A 154 -10.69 10.83 8.80
CA VAL A 154 -9.43 11.54 9.15
C VAL A 154 -9.74 12.54 10.24
#